data_441c48c5168666694415b5d07f817d86
#
_entry.id   441c48c5168666694415b5d07f817d86
#
_cell.length_a   1.000
_cell.length_b   1.000
_cell.length_c   1.000
_cell.angle_alpha   90.00
_cell.angle_beta   90.00
_cell.angle_gamma   90.00
#
_symmetry.space_group_name_H-M   'P 1'
#
loop_
_entity.id
_entity.type
_entity.pdbx_description
1 polymer ?
#
loop_
_entity_poly.entity_id
_entity_poly.type
_entity_poly.pdbx_seq_one_letter_code
_entity_poly.pdbx_strand_id
1 'polypeptide(L)'
;FRYAEVLLNYAEAKAELGSLSDDDLNITINEIRSRVGMPALTMKYLHDKQPDWYLSSEEYGYPNVTGPNQIVNAILEIRRERAVELIQEGFRLQDLYRWKAGYCIDQAISGMYFPGPGEYKLAGKETADLILYAAGSTKPQGGEGVSVYELGSDIILSEGNKGYVYYHKTVENLRTPFNEERDYLYPIPSGERSL
;
A
#
# COMPACT_ATOMS: atom_id res chain seq x y z
N PHE A 1 13.95 15.64 -10.06
CA PHE A 1 14.94 14.66 -10.53
C PHE A 1 15.94 14.37 -9.40
N ARG A 2 15.97 13.14 -8.89
CA ARG A 2 16.95 12.72 -7.88
C ARG A 2 17.81 11.56 -8.40
N TYR A 3 19.05 11.48 -7.93
CA TYR A 3 19.94 10.39 -8.30
C TYR A 3 19.37 9.01 -7.93
N ALA A 4 18.67 8.91 -6.78
CA ALA A 4 17.98 7.69 -6.38
C ALA A 4 16.97 7.18 -7.44
N GLU A 5 16.25 8.07 -8.13
CA GLU A 5 15.36 7.70 -9.22
C GLU A 5 16.11 7.01 -10.37
N VAL A 6 17.28 7.55 -10.75
CA VAL A 6 18.11 6.96 -11.81
C VAL A 6 18.61 5.58 -11.40
N LEU A 7 19.05 5.40 -10.15
CA LEU A 7 19.51 4.11 -9.63
C LEU A 7 18.38 3.08 -9.64
N LEU A 8 17.18 3.48 -9.21
CA LEU A 8 15.99 2.60 -9.21
C LEU A 8 15.54 2.24 -10.63
N ASN A 9 15.56 3.19 -11.55
CA ASN A 9 15.24 2.93 -12.97
C ASN A 9 16.23 1.93 -13.59
N TYR A 10 17.53 2.07 -13.31
CA TYR A 10 18.55 1.15 -13.80
C TYR A 10 18.35 -0.27 -13.22
N ALA A 11 18.16 -0.38 -11.89
CA ALA A 11 17.95 -1.65 -11.24
C ALA A 11 16.70 -2.37 -11.78
N GLU A 12 15.61 -1.64 -11.96
CA GLU A 12 14.36 -2.17 -12.51
C GLU A 12 14.56 -2.69 -13.93
N ALA A 13 15.18 -1.90 -14.81
CA ALA A 13 15.45 -2.33 -16.18
C ALA A 13 16.30 -3.60 -16.23
N LYS A 14 17.33 -3.73 -15.40
CA LYS A 14 18.17 -4.93 -15.30
C LYS A 14 17.40 -6.15 -14.77
N ALA A 15 16.50 -5.95 -13.81
CA ALA A 15 15.66 -7.01 -13.27
C ALA A 15 14.64 -7.51 -14.30
N GLU A 16 13.96 -6.61 -14.99
CA GLU A 16 12.98 -6.95 -16.05
C GLU A 16 13.65 -7.68 -17.24
N LEU A 17 14.91 -7.35 -17.54
CA LEU A 17 15.70 -8.06 -18.55
C LEU A 17 16.27 -9.40 -18.05
N GLY A 18 16.08 -9.76 -16.77
CA GLY A 18 16.66 -10.96 -16.17
C GLY A 18 18.21 -10.94 -16.09
N SER A 19 18.83 -9.78 -16.17
CA SER A 19 20.28 -9.59 -16.20
C SER A 19 20.86 -8.88 -14.97
N LEU A 20 20.05 -8.74 -13.90
CA LEU A 20 20.49 -8.13 -12.65
C LEU A 20 21.58 -8.99 -11.98
N SER A 21 22.61 -8.33 -11.49
CA SER A 21 23.76 -8.95 -10.80
C SER A 21 24.00 -8.31 -9.43
N ASP A 22 24.87 -8.92 -8.61
CA ASP A 22 25.30 -8.32 -7.35
C ASP A 22 26.04 -6.99 -7.55
N ASP A 23 26.79 -6.85 -8.65
CA ASP A 23 27.45 -5.57 -8.98
C ASP A 23 26.41 -4.48 -9.30
N ASP A 24 25.36 -4.82 -10.07
CA ASP A 24 24.26 -3.90 -10.32
C ASP A 24 23.53 -3.51 -9.05
N LEU A 25 23.26 -4.46 -8.14
CA LEU A 25 22.67 -4.18 -6.83
C LEU A 25 23.55 -3.25 -6.00
N ASN A 26 24.87 -3.46 -6.00
CA ASN A 26 25.81 -2.66 -5.22
C ASN A 26 25.84 -1.19 -5.67
N ILE A 27 25.83 -0.93 -6.97
CA ILE A 27 25.84 0.43 -7.50
C ILE A 27 24.47 1.10 -7.57
N THR A 28 23.39 0.42 -7.16
CA THR A 28 22.01 0.91 -7.22
C THR A 28 21.30 0.80 -5.86
N ILE A 29 20.57 -0.28 -5.66
CA ILE A 29 19.72 -0.49 -4.47
C ILE A 29 20.54 -0.41 -3.18
N ASN A 30 21.74 -0.98 -3.16
CA ASN A 30 22.57 -1.01 -1.96
C ASN A 30 23.13 0.39 -1.61
N GLU A 31 23.34 1.27 -2.57
CA GLU A 31 23.66 2.67 -2.32
C GLU A 31 22.51 3.38 -1.58
N ILE A 32 21.27 3.14 -2.00
CA ILE A 32 20.08 3.70 -1.34
C ILE A 32 19.95 3.14 0.08
N ARG A 33 20.08 1.81 0.23
CA ARG A 33 19.95 1.10 1.51
C ARG A 33 21.04 1.49 2.50
N SER A 34 22.29 1.63 2.04
CA SER A 34 23.43 2.00 2.89
C SER A 34 23.26 3.37 3.56
N ARG A 35 22.66 4.31 2.85
CA ARG A 35 22.38 5.67 3.36
C ARG A 35 21.54 5.65 4.65
N VAL A 36 20.67 4.66 4.81
CA VAL A 36 19.78 4.52 5.97
C VAL A 36 20.13 3.33 6.86
N GLY A 37 21.31 2.73 6.66
CA GLY A 37 21.82 1.64 7.49
C GLY A 37 21.10 0.31 7.30
N MET A 38 20.40 0.11 6.18
CA MET A 38 19.76 -1.17 5.87
C MET A 38 20.78 -2.21 5.35
N PRO A 39 20.57 -3.50 5.62
CA PRO A 39 21.42 -4.56 5.08
C PRO A 39 21.42 -4.55 3.55
N ALA A 40 22.57 -4.86 2.95
CA ALA A 40 22.68 -4.99 1.50
C ALA A 40 21.79 -6.12 0.96
N LEU A 41 21.18 -5.87 -0.19
CA LEU A 41 20.47 -6.88 -0.96
C LEU A 41 21.48 -7.65 -1.82
N THR A 42 21.31 -8.98 -1.94
CA THR A 42 22.16 -9.84 -2.75
C THR A 42 21.34 -10.75 -3.64
N MET A 43 21.91 -11.18 -4.77
CA MET A 43 21.26 -12.15 -5.67
C MET A 43 21.01 -13.48 -4.97
N LYS A 44 21.91 -13.91 -4.05
CA LYS A 44 21.69 -15.08 -3.22
C LYS A 44 20.46 -14.95 -2.34
N TYR A 45 20.28 -13.82 -1.66
CA TYR A 45 19.09 -13.57 -0.83
C TYR A 45 17.80 -13.60 -1.66
N LEU A 46 17.81 -13.00 -2.84
CA LEU A 46 16.67 -12.98 -3.75
C LEU A 46 16.32 -14.37 -4.29
N HIS A 47 17.33 -15.23 -4.48
CA HIS A 47 17.13 -16.62 -4.89
C HIS A 47 16.49 -17.47 -3.78
N ASP A 48 17.01 -17.35 -2.55
CA ASP A 48 16.66 -18.24 -1.42
C ASP A 48 15.34 -17.84 -0.73
N LYS A 49 14.93 -16.59 -0.90
CA LYS A 49 13.70 -16.04 -0.30
C LYS A 49 12.44 -16.54 -1.04
N GLN A 50 11.41 -16.86 -0.28
CA GLN A 50 10.07 -16.99 -0.86
C GLN A 50 9.52 -15.60 -1.23
N PRO A 51 8.73 -15.48 -2.31
CA PRO A 51 8.07 -14.23 -2.65
C PRO A 51 7.28 -13.67 -1.46
N ASP A 52 7.34 -12.36 -1.30
CA ASP A 52 6.61 -11.68 -0.24
C ASP A 52 5.10 -11.82 -0.49
N TRP A 53 4.38 -12.37 0.49
CA TRP A 53 2.96 -12.67 0.37
C TRP A 53 2.12 -11.43 0.06
N TYR A 54 2.47 -10.27 0.63
CA TYR A 54 1.76 -9.01 0.41
C TYR A 54 2.05 -8.44 -0.98
N LEU A 55 3.34 -8.39 -1.37
CA LEU A 55 3.74 -7.88 -2.67
C LEU A 55 3.33 -8.78 -3.84
N SER A 56 3.09 -10.06 -3.60
CA SER A 56 2.60 -11.01 -4.62
C SER A 56 1.08 -11.24 -4.55
N SER A 57 0.37 -10.60 -3.62
CA SER A 57 -1.08 -10.78 -3.48
C SER A 57 -1.85 -10.20 -4.66
N GLU A 58 -3.00 -10.81 -4.96
CA GLU A 58 -3.92 -10.30 -5.99
C GLU A 58 -4.59 -8.99 -5.59
N GLU A 59 -4.75 -8.77 -4.29
CA GLU A 59 -5.50 -7.63 -3.77
C GLU A 59 -4.63 -6.38 -3.62
N TYR A 60 -3.41 -6.53 -3.10
CA TYR A 60 -2.56 -5.38 -2.73
C TYR A 60 -1.21 -5.35 -3.44
N GLY A 61 -0.84 -6.44 -4.09
CA GLY A 61 0.48 -6.66 -4.62
C GLY A 61 0.57 -6.60 -6.14
N TYR A 62 1.45 -7.42 -6.70
CA TYR A 62 1.76 -7.49 -8.12
C TYR A 62 1.72 -8.96 -8.60
N PRO A 63 0.53 -9.58 -8.68
CA PRO A 63 0.39 -10.98 -9.08
C PRO A 63 0.82 -11.24 -10.52
N ASN A 64 0.92 -10.20 -11.34
CA ASN A 64 1.38 -10.27 -12.72
C ASN A 64 2.91 -10.43 -12.86
N VAL A 65 3.67 -10.30 -11.78
CA VAL A 65 5.11 -10.58 -11.78
C VAL A 65 5.31 -12.08 -11.66
N THR A 66 5.68 -12.72 -12.76
CA THR A 66 5.81 -14.18 -12.86
C THR A 66 7.20 -14.57 -13.34
N GLY A 67 7.60 -15.81 -13.05
CA GLY A 67 8.89 -16.35 -13.47
C GLY A 67 9.64 -17.08 -12.36
N PRO A 68 10.95 -17.35 -12.54
CA PRO A 68 11.79 -17.89 -11.48
C PRO A 68 11.81 -17.00 -10.23
N ASN A 69 11.80 -17.59 -9.04
CA ASN A 69 11.75 -16.87 -7.76
C ASN A 69 12.76 -15.72 -7.66
N GLN A 70 13.97 -15.92 -8.17
CA GLN A 70 15.00 -14.89 -8.17
C GLN A 70 14.59 -13.63 -8.94
N ILE A 71 13.96 -13.78 -10.10
CA ILE A 71 13.49 -12.66 -10.93
C ILE A 71 12.28 -12.00 -10.27
N VAL A 72 11.31 -12.81 -9.85
CA VAL A 72 10.11 -12.32 -9.14
C VAL A 72 10.51 -11.51 -7.91
N ASN A 73 11.36 -12.07 -7.05
CA ASN A 73 11.81 -11.38 -5.84
C ASN A 73 12.60 -10.10 -6.15
N ALA A 74 13.44 -10.09 -7.19
CA ALA A 74 14.17 -8.91 -7.60
C ALA A 74 13.21 -7.78 -8.00
N ILE A 75 12.23 -8.06 -8.85
CA ILE A 75 11.24 -7.07 -9.31
C ILE A 75 10.40 -6.56 -8.12
N LEU A 76 9.90 -7.47 -7.27
CA LEU A 76 9.08 -7.11 -6.12
C LEU A 76 9.86 -6.23 -5.12
N GLU A 77 11.12 -6.59 -4.81
CA GLU A 77 11.93 -5.78 -3.90
C GLU A 77 12.29 -4.41 -4.50
N ILE A 78 12.60 -4.33 -5.79
CA ILE A 78 12.86 -3.05 -6.46
C ILE A 78 11.61 -2.17 -6.45
N ARG A 79 10.42 -2.73 -6.71
CA ARG A 79 9.15 -2.00 -6.62
C ARG A 79 8.87 -1.51 -5.20
N ARG A 80 9.25 -2.29 -4.18
CA ARG A 80 9.19 -1.87 -2.77
C ARG A 80 10.13 -0.71 -2.49
N GLU A 81 11.42 -0.86 -2.84
CA GLU A 81 12.43 0.19 -2.64
C GLU A 81 12.00 1.50 -3.32
N ARG A 82 11.48 1.39 -4.55
CA ARG A 82 10.95 2.54 -5.29
C ARG A 82 9.77 3.20 -4.58
N ALA A 83 8.83 2.41 -4.07
CA ALA A 83 7.66 2.92 -3.35
C ALA A 83 8.05 3.65 -2.05
N VAL A 84 9.06 3.16 -1.35
CA VAL A 84 9.55 3.75 -0.08
C VAL A 84 10.44 4.97 -0.35
N GLU A 85 11.41 4.85 -1.24
CA GLU A 85 12.40 5.91 -1.50
C GLU A 85 11.77 7.14 -2.16
N LEU A 86 10.80 6.95 -3.06
CA LEU A 86 10.15 8.03 -3.81
C LEU A 86 8.76 8.39 -3.26
N ILE A 87 8.50 8.07 -1.99
CA ILE A 87 7.21 8.39 -1.35
C ILE A 87 6.93 9.90 -1.42
N GLN A 88 5.69 10.26 -1.78
CA GLN A 88 5.21 11.64 -1.94
C GLN A 88 5.91 12.48 -3.03
N GLU A 89 6.72 11.87 -3.90
CA GLU A 89 7.37 12.56 -5.02
C GLU A 89 6.57 12.52 -6.34
N GLY A 90 5.35 12.00 -6.31
CA GLY A 90 4.45 11.98 -7.47
C GLY A 90 4.63 10.80 -8.44
N PHE A 91 5.58 9.88 -8.19
CA PHE A 91 5.88 8.77 -9.10
C PHE A 91 4.87 7.62 -9.03
N ARG A 92 4.22 7.43 -7.87
CA ARG A 92 3.44 6.21 -7.59
C ARG A 92 2.35 5.91 -8.61
N LEU A 93 1.58 6.92 -9.04
CA LEU A 93 0.51 6.73 -10.02
C LEU A 93 1.07 6.23 -11.36
N GLN A 94 2.14 6.84 -11.85
CA GLN A 94 2.78 6.44 -13.09
C GLN A 94 3.37 5.04 -12.99
N ASP A 95 3.96 4.69 -11.85
CA ASP A 95 4.48 3.35 -11.58
C ASP A 95 3.37 2.29 -11.63
N LEU A 96 2.22 2.54 -10.99
CA LEU A 96 1.07 1.65 -11.04
C LEU A 96 0.55 1.47 -12.47
N TYR A 97 0.52 2.54 -13.26
CA TYR A 97 0.08 2.49 -14.66
C TYR A 97 1.01 1.62 -15.51
N ARG A 98 2.32 1.87 -15.47
CA ARG A 98 3.28 1.12 -16.29
C ARG A 98 3.46 -0.34 -15.86
N TRP A 99 3.16 -0.66 -14.58
CA TRP A 99 3.16 -2.03 -14.05
C TRP A 99 1.83 -2.76 -14.23
N LYS A 100 0.82 -2.13 -14.85
CA LYS A 100 -0.55 -2.63 -14.93
C LYS A 100 -1.09 -3.06 -13.56
N ALA A 101 -0.97 -2.18 -12.59
CA ALA A 101 -1.40 -2.37 -11.21
C ALA A 101 -2.41 -1.31 -10.77
N GLY A 102 -3.28 -0.88 -11.68
CA GLY A 102 -4.30 0.14 -11.45
C GLY A 102 -5.31 -0.28 -10.39
N TYR A 103 -5.61 -1.58 -10.27
CA TYR A 103 -6.47 -2.15 -9.22
C TYR A 103 -5.99 -1.80 -7.80
N CYS A 104 -4.70 -1.53 -7.60
CA CYS A 104 -4.20 -1.06 -6.30
C CYS A 104 -4.80 0.30 -5.88
N ILE A 105 -5.37 1.07 -6.83
CA ILE A 105 -6.03 2.36 -6.56
C ILE A 105 -7.42 2.16 -5.97
N ASP A 106 -8.06 1.04 -6.30
CA ASP A 106 -9.44 0.73 -5.89
C ASP A 106 -9.56 0.25 -4.44
N GLN A 107 -8.44 0.06 -3.77
CA GLN A 107 -8.44 -0.41 -2.40
C GLN A 107 -9.12 0.61 -1.48
N ALA A 108 -10.06 0.12 -0.68
CA ALA A 108 -10.74 0.94 0.31
C ALA A 108 -9.74 1.48 1.34
N ILE A 109 -9.83 2.78 1.62
CA ILE A 109 -9.06 3.36 2.73
C ILE A 109 -9.74 2.94 4.03
N SER A 110 -9.10 2.05 4.75
CA SER A 110 -9.57 1.56 6.05
C SER A 110 -8.65 2.01 7.19
N GLY A 111 -9.26 2.24 8.33
CA GLY A 111 -8.55 2.58 9.54
C GLY A 111 -8.23 1.37 10.41
N MET A 112 -8.18 1.60 11.74
CA MET A 112 -7.87 0.58 12.73
C MET A 112 -8.95 -0.52 12.76
N TYR A 113 -8.52 -1.76 13.06
CA TYR A 113 -9.42 -2.88 13.29
C TYR A 113 -9.97 -2.85 14.72
N PHE A 114 -11.29 -3.05 14.86
CA PHE A 114 -11.97 -3.25 16.13
C PHE A 114 -12.71 -4.59 16.15
N PRO A 115 -12.53 -5.42 17.18
CA PRO A 115 -13.22 -6.71 17.31
C PRO A 115 -14.70 -6.59 17.69
N GLY A 116 -15.19 -5.39 18.03
CA GLY A 116 -16.58 -5.13 18.34
C GLY A 116 -16.80 -3.97 19.30
N PRO A 117 -18.02 -3.86 19.90
CA PRO A 117 -18.25 -2.93 20.99
C PRO A 117 -17.34 -3.25 22.19
N GLY A 118 -16.86 -2.23 22.88
CA GLY A 118 -15.99 -2.41 24.03
C GLY A 118 -15.20 -1.16 24.40
N GLU A 119 -14.39 -1.31 25.43
CA GLU A 119 -13.45 -0.29 25.89
C GLU A 119 -12.05 -0.56 25.32
N TYR A 120 -11.45 0.47 24.75
CA TYR A 120 -10.14 0.38 24.10
C TYR A 120 -9.16 1.33 24.77
N LYS A 121 -7.95 0.83 25.01
CA LYS A 121 -6.87 1.53 25.69
C LYS A 121 -5.65 1.63 24.78
N LEU A 122 -5.00 2.78 24.78
CA LEU A 122 -3.66 2.90 24.21
C LEU A 122 -2.65 2.12 25.08
N ALA A 123 -1.59 1.63 24.46
CA ALA A 123 -0.55 0.89 25.17
C ALA A 123 -0.01 1.68 26.38
N GLY A 124 0.05 1.01 27.54
CA GLY A 124 0.55 1.59 28.78
C GLY A 124 -0.45 2.40 29.60
N LYS A 125 -1.72 2.49 29.16
CA LYS A 125 -2.78 3.15 29.96
C LYS A 125 -3.65 2.15 30.71
N GLU A 126 -4.10 2.56 31.91
CA GLU A 126 -5.04 1.80 32.73
C GLU A 126 -6.50 2.14 32.41
N THR A 127 -6.77 3.37 31.95
CA THR A 127 -8.11 3.86 31.61
C THR A 127 -8.36 3.75 30.11
N ALA A 128 -9.63 3.60 29.73
CA ALA A 128 -10.02 3.62 28.32
C ALA A 128 -9.78 5.02 27.70
N ASP A 129 -9.37 5.03 26.44
CA ASP A 129 -9.32 6.25 25.61
C ASP A 129 -10.55 6.33 24.70
N LEU A 130 -11.12 5.17 24.37
CA LEU A 130 -12.22 5.04 23.44
C LEU A 130 -13.20 3.98 23.93
N ILE A 131 -14.49 4.27 23.87
CA ILE A 131 -15.57 3.32 24.08
C ILE A 131 -16.39 3.24 22.81
N LEU A 132 -16.51 2.04 22.24
CA LEU A 132 -17.44 1.76 21.15
C LEU A 132 -18.66 1.01 21.72
N TYR A 133 -19.87 1.50 21.45
CA TYR A 133 -21.09 0.84 21.87
C TYR A 133 -21.99 0.49 20.69
N ALA A 134 -22.81 -0.54 20.87
CA ALA A 134 -23.64 -1.07 19.81
C ALA A 134 -24.76 -0.09 19.43
N ALA A 135 -25.13 -0.06 18.15
CA ALA A 135 -26.21 0.74 17.63
C ALA A 135 -27.52 0.54 18.41
N GLY A 136 -28.18 1.63 18.78
CA GLY A 136 -29.43 1.60 19.53
C GLY A 136 -29.32 1.19 21.01
N SER A 137 -28.10 0.97 21.52
CA SER A 137 -27.85 0.73 22.93
C SER A 137 -27.79 2.05 23.72
N THR A 138 -27.97 1.98 25.04
CA THR A 138 -27.77 3.15 25.91
C THR A 138 -26.31 3.61 25.82
N LYS A 139 -26.10 4.88 25.57
CA LYS A 139 -24.76 5.48 25.50
C LYS A 139 -24.04 5.34 26.84
N PRO A 140 -22.88 4.67 26.90
CA PRO A 140 -22.10 4.58 28.11
C PRO A 140 -21.60 5.94 28.58
N GLN A 141 -21.41 6.09 29.90
CA GLN A 141 -20.77 7.28 30.42
C GLN A 141 -19.26 7.17 30.23
N GLY A 142 -18.66 8.09 29.47
CA GLY A 142 -17.22 8.22 29.35
C GLY A 142 -16.63 8.98 30.55
N GLY A 143 -15.41 8.62 30.95
CA GLY A 143 -14.60 9.40 31.87
C GLY A 143 -14.00 10.64 31.20
N GLU A 144 -13.24 11.43 31.97
CA GLU A 144 -12.52 12.59 31.43
C GLU A 144 -11.52 12.14 30.34
N GLY A 145 -11.60 12.75 29.15
CA GLY A 145 -10.76 12.44 28.00
C GLY A 145 -11.09 11.15 27.25
N VAL A 146 -12.20 10.46 27.61
CA VAL A 146 -12.66 9.23 26.95
C VAL A 146 -13.64 9.58 25.83
N SER A 147 -13.31 9.17 24.60
CA SER A 147 -14.20 9.30 23.45
C SER A 147 -15.23 8.16 23.44
N VAL A 148 -16.51 8.48 23.21
CA VAL A 148 -17.60 7.48 23.21
C VAL A 148 -18.38 7.58 21.91
N TYR A 149 -18.35 6.52 21.10
CA TYR A 149 -18.93 6.48 19.75
C TYR A 149 -19.88 5.29 19.57
N GLU A 150 -20.99 5.55 18.87
CA GLU A 150 -21.97 4.55 18.47
C GLU A 150 -21.54 3.89 17.15
N LEU A 151 -21.54 2.54 17.14
CA LEU A 151 -21.32 1.79 15.90
C LEU A 151 -22.50 1.96 14.95
N GLY A 152 -22.20 2.10 13.66
CA GLY A 152 -23.20 2.31 12.60
C GLY A 152 -23.68 3.75 12.43
N SER A 153 -23.44 4.63 13.42
CA SER A 153 -23.82 6.05 13.39
C SER A 153 -22.58 6.96 13.39
N ASP A 154 -21.74 6.85 14.43
CA ASP A 154 -20.53 7.67 14.55
C ASP A 154 -19.34 7.01 13.86
N ILE A 155 -19.20 5.70 14.01
CA ILE A 155 -18.14 4.89 13.41
C ILE A 155 -18.78 3.72 12.67
N ILE A 156 -18.38 3.51 11.43
CA ILE A 156 -18.80 2.39 10.60
C ILE A 156 -17.63 1.41 10.47
N LEU A 157 -17.90 0.15 10.79
CA LEU A 157 -16.95 -0.96 10.66
C LEU A 157 -17.29 -1.80 9.44
N SER A 158 -16.27 -2.39 8.81
CA SER A 158 -16.38 -3.13 7.55
C SER A 158 -17.34 -4.33 7.60
N GLU A 159 -17.55 -4.91 8.78
CA GLU A 159 -18.42 -6.07 8.99
C GLU A 159 -19.60 -5.72 9.93
N GLY A 160 -20.01 -4.46 9.97
CA GLY A 160 -21.08 -3.97 10.83
C GLY A 160 -20.63 -3.76 12.27
N ASN A 161 -20.66 -4.82 13.10
CA ASN A 161 -20.30 -4.73 14.52
C ASN A 161 -18.82 -4.94 14.82
N LYS A 162 -18.00 -5.31 13.84
CA LYS A 162 -16.55 -5.53 13.94
C LYS A 162 -15.87 -5.18 12.61
N GLY A 163 -14.54 -5.19 12.59
CA GLY A 163 -13.80 -4.97 11.38
C GLY A 163 -12.99 -3.67 11.37
N TYR A 164 -12.61 -3.21 10.19
CA TYR A 164 -11.85 -1.99 10.01
C TYR A 164 -12.76 -0.76 9.97
N VAL A 165 -12.31 0.33 10.57
CA VAL A 165 -13.02 1.63 10.49
C VAL A 165 -12.97 2.13 9.05
N TYR A 166 -14.11 2.50 8.52
CA TYR A 166 -14.17 3.21 7.25
C TYR A 166 -14.03 4.72 7.43
N TYR A 167 -13.26 5.32 6.53
CA TYR A 167 -13.01 6.76 6.55
C TYR A 167 -14.30 7.60 6.36
N HIS A 168 -15.29 7.07 5.64
CA HIS A 168 -16.56 7.72 5.42
C HIS A 168 -17.75 6.86 5.88
N LYS A 169 -18.82 7.54 6.30
CA LYS A 169 -20.07 6.88 6.73
C LYS A 169 -20.78 6.12 5.62
N THR A 170 -20.55 6.49 4.36
CA THR A 170 -21.03 5.75 3.19
C THR A 170 -19.88 4.97 2.60
N VAL A 171 -19.91 3.68 2.81
CA VAL A 171 -18.77 2.78 2.60
C VAL A 171 -18.54 2.40 1.16
N GLU A 172 -19.58 2.48 0.34
CA GLU A 172 -19.49 2.02 -1.04
C GLU A 172 -18.79 3.05 -1.92
N ASN A 173 -17.53 2.78 -2.17
CA ASN A 173 -16.72 3.33 -3.26
C ASN A 173 -16.81 4.85 -3.45
N LEU A 174 -16.13 5.59 -2.59
CA LEU A 174 -15.83 7.01 -2.82
C LEU A 174 -14.93 7.26 -4.03
N ARG A 175 -14.39 6.20 -4.60
CA ARG A 175 -13.59 6.25 -5.82
C ARG A 175 -14.38 5.58 -6.94
N THR A 176 -14.39 6.20 -8.11
CA THR A 176 -14.79 5.52 -9.34
C THR A 176 -13.84 4.32 -9.52
N PRO A 177 -14.36 3.10 -9.67
CA PRO A 177 -13.52 1.93 -9.88
C PRO A 177 -12.56 2.14 -11.05
N PHE A 178 -11.32 1.70 -10.89
CA PHE A 178 -10.34 1.73 -11.95
C PHE A 178 -10.74 0.77 -13.07
N ASN A 179 -10.86 1.29 -14.29
CA ASN A 179 -11.19 0.45 -15.44
C ASN A 179 -9.90 -0.03 -16.10
N GLU A 180 -9.57 -1.32 -15.93
CA GLU A 180 -8.34 -1.96 -16.41
C GLU A 180 -8.17 -1.91 -17.95
N GLU A 181 -9.25 -1.74 -18.70
CA GLU A 181 -9.18 -1.64 -20.16
C GLU A 181 -8.99 -0.20 -20.67
N ARG A 182 -9.38 0.78 -19.87
CA ARG A 182 -9.44 2.18 -20.29
C ARG A 182 -8.44 3.07 -19.58
N ASP A 183 -8.34 2.97 -18.25
CA ASP A 183 -7.77 4.04 -17.41
C ASP A 183 -6.23 4.08 -17.44
N TYR A 184 -5.59 3.13 -18.09
CA TYR A 184 -4.16 3.21 -18.43
C TYR A 184 -3.86 4.19 -19.56
N LEU A 185 -4.87 4.58 -20.33
CA LEU A 185 -4.71 5.49 -21.46
C LEU A 185 -5.05 6.92 -21.02
N TYR A 186 -4.13 7.83 -21.24
CA TYR A 186 -4.43 9.26 -21.07
C TYR A 186 -5.43 9.71 -22.13
N PRO A 187 -6.55 10.36 -21.74
CA PRO A 187 -7.53 10.84 -22.72
C PRO A 187 -6.90 11.94 -23.57
N ILE A 188 -7.19 11.90 -24.87
CA ILE A 188 -6.87 13.02 -25.77
C ILE A 188 -7.78 14.19 -25.38
N PRO A 189 -7.23 15.38 -25.10
CA PRO A 189 -8.05 16.55 -24.76
C PRO A 189 -9.11 16.82 -25.84
N SER A 190 -10.32 17.16 -25.42
CA SER A 190 -11.44 17.36 -26.36
C SER A 190 -11.18 18.45 -27.38
N GLY A 191 -10.40 19.49 -27.01
CA GLY A 191 -9.96 20.54 -27.93
C GLY A 191 -9.08 20.04 -29.07
N GLU A 192 -8.24 19.03 -28.82
CA GLU A 192 -7.36 18.44 -29.84
C GLU A 192 -8.10 17.51 -30.81
N ARG A 193 -9.30 17.07 -30.47
CA ARG A 193 -10.13 16.21 -31.35
C ARG A 193 -10.96 17.03 -32.36
N SER A 194 -10.98 18.35 -32.24
CA SER A 194 -11.71 19.25 -33.12
C SER A 194 -10.81 19.95 -34.17
N LEU A 195 -9.55 19.58 -34.22
CA LEU A 195 -8.58 19.97 -35.25
C LEU A 195 -8.57 18.91 -36.36
#